data_e72855dfbe65952931427adb778cc541
#
_entry.id   e72855dfbe65952931427adb778cc541
#
_cell.length_a   1.000
_cell.length_b   1.000
_cell.length_c   1.000
_cell.angle_alpha   90.00
_cell.angle_beta   90.00
_cell.angle_gamma   90.00
#
_symmetry.space_group_name_H-M   'P 1'
#
loop_
_entity.id
_entity.type
_entity.pdbx_description
1 polymer ?
#
loop_
_entity_poly.entity_id
_entity_poly.type
_entity_poly.pdbx_seq_one_letter_code
_entity_poly.pdbx_strand_id
1 'polypeptide(L)'
;MTSAQVSSGLSPGSRPPAHGGLTVREQMSIAISRELNDGEVVLTGAASAVPLAACLLAQARHAPSLTILGAGVYVNPRRLVPEFTAGWDCDPVAIADMSDVFSITELGIDVMFYGGMQIDLYGSVNLHYIRTAAGTLRGPGLANSALGHTAARTILYTERHDRRNLVDHVDYASVIGHGHRGRSRAELGLPNAGPSALFTPDLLFRPDHRGMFVPDRAMRPLQWDDVAARTGWPLPAMPPEALEAEADEVQTLRRFIDPGGLLADRRT
;
A
#
# COMPACT_ATOMS: atom_id res chain seq x y z
N MET A 1 -40.68 1.91 33.66
CA MET A 1 -39.42 1.35 33.12
C MET A 1 -39.24 1.86 31.73
N THR A 2 -38.42 2.88 31.58
CA THR A 2 -38.29 3.72 30.41
C THR A 2 -37.14 3.16 29.52
N SER A 3 -37.44 2.70 28.32
CA SER A 3 -36.44 2.24 27.39
C SER A 3 -35.77 3.45 26.73
N ALA A 4 -34.48 3.64 26.94
CA ALA A 4 -33.67 4.64 26.28
C ALA A 4 -33.33 4.14 24.87
N GLN A 5 -33.84 4.82 23.86
CA GLN A 5 -33.38 4.69 22.47
C GLN A 5 -32.02 5.36 22.34
N VAL A 6 -30.99 4.58 22.02
CA VAL A 6 -29.70 5.08 21.57
C VAL A 6 -29.82 5.37 20.09
N SER A 7 -30.00 6.63 19.72
CA SER A 7 -29.95 7.09 18.35
C SER A 7 -28.46 7.21 17.94
N SER A 8 -27.99 6.30 17.11
CA SER A 8 -26.70 6.42 16.42
C SER A 8 -26.80 7.46 15.32
N GLY A 9 -26.49 8.70 15.65
CA GLY A 9 -26.36 9.80 14.70
C GLY A 9 -25.04 9.72 13.94
N LEU A 10 -24.95 8.93 12.89
CA LEU A 10 -23.95 9.10 11.85
C LEU A 10 -24.40 10.26 10.95
N SER A 11 -23.81 11.43 11.13
CA SER A 11 -23.97 12.53 10.18
C SER A 11 -23.46 12.07 8.81
N PRO A 12 -24.24 12.29 7.72
CA PRO A 12 -23.75 11.99 6.37
C PRO A 12 -22.57 12.90 6.07
N GLY A 13 -21.39 12.31 5.87
CA GLY A 13 -20.18 13.01 5.46
C GLY A 13 -20.49 13.88 4.23
N SER A 14 -19.98 15.11 4.25
CA SER A 14 -20.11 16.06 3.16
C SER A 14 -19.58 15.44 1.87
N ARG A 15 -20.46 15.37 0.87
CA ARG A 15 -20.17 14.94 -0.50
C ARG A 15 -18.91 15.66 -1.00
N PRO A 16 -17.87 14.95 -1.49
CA PRO A 16 -16.71 15.61 -2.05
C PRO A 16 -17.12 16.52 -3.21
N PRO A 17 -16.43 17.62 -3.45
CA PRO A 17 -16.77 18.57 -4.50
C PRO A 17 -16.75 17.88 -5.85
N ALA A 18 -17.80 18.05 -6.64
CA ALA A 18 -18.00 17.41 -7.95
C ALA A 18 -16.96 17.80 -9.01
N HIS A 19 -16.05 18.73 -8.75
CA HIS A 19 -15.01 19.25 -9.65
C HIS A 19 -13.71 19.61 -8.92
N GLY A 20 -13.31 18.88 -7.91
CA GLY A 20 -11.97 18.98 -7.29
C GLY A 20 -10.99 18.01 -7.93
N GLY A 21 -9.70 18.38 -8.00
CA GLY A 21 -8.63 17.47 -8.40
C GLY A 21 -8.65 16.15 -7.62
N LEU A 22 -7.86 15.17 -8.06
CA LEU A 22 -7.68 13.91 -7.33
C LEU A 22 -6.98 14.17 -5.99
N THR A 23 -7.43 13.49 -4.95
CA THR A 23 -6.66 13.42 -3.72
C THR A 23 -5.42 12.53 -3.92
N VAL A 24 -4.43 12.70 -3.07
CA VAL A 24 -3.22 11.85 -3.10
C VAL A 24 -3.58 10.36 -2.98
N ARG A 25 -4.52 10.02 -2.09
CA ARG A 25 -4.93 8.63 -1.87
C ARG A 25 -5.70 8.05 -3.05
N GLU A 26 -6.56 8.84 -3.70
CA GLU A 26 -7.21 8.45 -4.96
C GLU A 26 -6.20 8.20 -6.07
N GLN A 27 -5.23 9.12 -6.25
CA GLN A 27 -4.17 8.98 -7.24
C GLN A 27 -3.32 7.73 -7.00
N MET A 28 -2.93 7.47 -5.75
CA MET A 28 -2.20 6.27 -5.37
C MET A 28 -3.01 5.00 -5.65
N SER A 29 -4.30 4.98 -5.30
CA SER A 29 -5.16 3.82 -5.53
C SER A 29 -5.30 3.50 -7.03
N ILE A 30 -5.44 4.53 -7.87
CA ILE A 30 -5.48 4.37 -9.34
C ILE A 30 -4.13 3.83 -9.85
N ALA A 31 -3.03 4.44 -9.44
CA ALA A 31 -1.70 4.02 -9.89
C ALA A 31 -1.38 2.57 -9.47
N ILE A 32 -1.72 2.19 -8.24
CA ILE A 32 -1.52 0.83 -7.73
C ILE A 32 -2.43 -0.18 -8.45
N SER A 33 -3.66 0.19 -8.79
CA SER A 33 -4.58 -0.73 -9.49
C SER A 33 -4.03 -1.23 -10.83
N ARG A 34 -3.27 -0.39 -11.52
CA ARG A 34 -2.62 -0.70 -12.81
C ARG A 34 -1.48 -1.73 -12.70
N GLU A 35 -1.00 -2.00 -11.48
CA GLU A 35 0.02 -3.01 -11.22
C GLU A 35 -0.55 -4.43 -11.04
N LEU A 36 -1.86 -4.56 -10.93
CA LEU A 36 -2.53 -5.81 -10.62
C LEU A 36 -3.04 -6.48 -11.90
N ASN A 37 -2.86 -7.78 -12.00
CA ASN A 37 -3.26 -8.55 -13.17
C ASN A 37 -4.45 -9.47 -12.85
N ASP A 38 -5.20 -9.82 -13.89
CA ASP A 38 -6.31 -10.75 -13.73
C ASP A 38 -5.82 -12.14 -13.30
N GLY A 39 -6.56 -12.75 -12.36
CA GLY A 39 -6.24 -14.07 -11.80
C GLY A 39 -5.17 -14.07 -10.69
N GLU A 40 -4.52 -12.94 -10.37
CA GLU A 40 -3.59 -12.89 -9.24
C GLU A 40 -4.28 -13.05 -7.89
N VAL A 41 -3.55 -13.61 -6.92
CA VAL A 41 -3.91 -13.65 -5.49
C VAL A 41 -3.12 -12.57 -4.77
N VAL A 42 -3.84 -11.60 -4.21
CA VAL A 42 -3.26 -10.40 -3.59
C VAL A 42 -3.59 -10.36 -2.11
N LEU A 43 -2.58 -10.12 -1.27
CA LEU A 43 -2.78 -9.94 0.17
C LEU A 43 -2.49 -8.50 0.60
N THR A 44 -3.46 -7.89 1.30
CA THR A 44 -3.33 -6.54 1.87
C THR A 44 -3.17 -6.60 3.40
N GLY A 45 -2.56 -5.56 3.97
CA GLY A 45 -2.48 -5.39 5.42
C GLY A 45 -3.81 -4.98 6.07
N ALA A 46 -3.85 -4.95 7.40
CA ALA A 46 -5.06 -4.63 8.17
C ALA A 46 -5.52 -3.18 7.99
N ALA A 47 -4.61 -2.20 8.01
CA ALA A 47 -4.91 -0.77 7.82
C ALA A 47 -4.48 -0.34 6.42
N SER A 48 -5.18 -0.80 5.38
CA SER A 48 -4.75 -0.74 3.99
C SER A 48 -5.83 -0.21 3.04
N ALA A 49 -6.48 0.91 3.38
CA ALA A 49 -7.56 1.47 2.56
C ALA A 49 -7.11 1.77 1.12
N VAL A 50 -5.90 2.32 0.91
CA VAL A 50 -5.38 2.61 -0.44
C VAL A 50 -5.14 1.34 -1.25
N PRO A 51 -4.41 0.31 -0.77
CA PRO A 51 -4.31 -0.97 -1.46
C PRO A 51 -5.65 -1.68 -1.69
N LEU A 52 -6.57 -1.65 -0.71
CA LEU A 52 -7.89 -2.25 -0.90
C LEU A 52 -8.68 -1.55 -2.01
N ALA A 53 -8.67 -0.22 -2.03
CA ALA A 53 -9.33 0.54 -3.10
C ALA A 53 -8.72 0.23 -4.47
N ALA A 54 -7.40 0.07 -4.55
CA ALA A 54 -6.71 -0.32 -5.77
C ALA A 54 -7.13 -1.71 -6.24
N CYS A 55 -7.21 -2.70 -5.35
CA CYS A 55 -7.66 -4.04 -5.67
C CYS A 55 -9.12 -4.05 -6.17
N LEU A 56 -10.02 -3.35 -5.48
CA LEU A 56 -11.42 -3.23 -5.89
C LEU A 56 -11.56 -2.51 -7.24
N LEU A 57 -10.74 -1.49 -7.49
CA LEU A 57 -10.71 -0.78 -8.77
C LEU A 57 -10.21 -1.70 -9.90
N ALA A 58 -9.16 -2.47 -9.66
CA ALA A 58 -8.64 -3.45 -10.61
C ALA A 58 -9.70 -4.51 -10.96
N GLN A 59 -10.39 -5.08 -9.95
CA GLN A 59 -11.49 -6.03 -10.19
C GLN A 59 -12.63 -5.41 -11.03
N ALA A 60 -12.97 -4.16 -10.79
CA ALA A 60 -14.05 -3.47 -11.50
C ALA A 60 -13.70 -3.15 -12.96
N ARG A 61 -12.41 -3.11 -13.33
CA ARG A 61 -11.96 -2.60 -14.63
C ARG A 61 -11.31 -3.63 -15.53
N HIS A 62 -10.28 -4.31 -15.06
CA HIS A 62 -9.43 -5.13 -15.93
C HIS A 62 -9.00 -6.46 -15.33
N ALA A 63 -9.23 -6.68 -14.03
CA ALA A 63 -8.82 -7.89 -13.32
C ALA A 63 -10.01 -8.54 -12.57
N PRO A 64 -11.10 -8.93 -13.24
CA PRO A 64 -12.31 -9.43 -12.57
C PRO A 64 -12.10 -10.73 -11.78
N SER A 65 -11.07 -11.51 -12.10
CA SER A 65 -10.72 -12.75 -11.41
C SER A 65 -9.66 -12.56 -10.31
N LEU A 66 -9.27 -11.31 -10.02
CA LEU A 66 -8.34 -11.00 -8.95
C LEU A 66 -8.89 -11.48 -7.61
N THR A 67 -8.13 -12.27 -6.87
CA THR A 67 -8.51 -12.71 -5.52
C THR A 67 -7.87 -11.81 -4.48
N ILE A 68 -8.69 -11.19 -3.64
CA ILE A 68 -8.23 -10.26 -2.59
C ILE A 68 -8.31 -10.97 -1.23
N LEU A 69 -7.19 -10.99 -0.51
CA LEU A 69 -7.09 -11.44 0.88
C LEU A 69 -6.87 -10.23 1.78
N GLY A 70 -7.96 -9.61 2.23
CA GLY A 70 -7.92 -8.44 3.10
C GLY A 70 -7.45 -8.81 4.50
N ALA A 71 -6.41 -8.15 5.02
CA ALA A 71 -5.73 -8.52 6.27
C ALA A 71 -5.35 -10.01 6.37
N GLY A 72 -5.30 -10.69 5.24
CA GLY A 72 -5.06 -12.13 5.16
C GLY A 72 -6.23 -13.04 5.49
N VAL A 73 -7.32 -12.52 6.06
CA VAL A 73 -8.47 -13.32 6.52
C VAL A 73 -9.78 -13.03 5.79
N TYR A 74 -9.97 -11.84 5.25
CA TYR A 74 -11.21 -11.46 4.53
C TYR A 74 -11.05 -11.75 3.04
N VAL A 75 -11.71 -12.81 2.57
CA VAL A 75 -11.63 -13.24 1.17
C VAL A 75 -12.59 -12.40 0.32
N ASN A 76 -12.07 -11.76 -0.71
CA ASN A 76 -12.80 -10.93 -1.66
C ASN A 76 -13.77 -9.94 -0.98
N PRO A 77 -13.25 -9.00 -0.18
CA PRO A 77 -14.05 -7.91 0.36
C PRO A 77 -14.68 -7.11 -0.79
N ARG A 78 -15.95 -6.74 -0.66
CA ARG A 78 -16.73 -6.01 -1.68
C ARG A 78 -16.89 -4.54 -1.37
N ARG A 79 -16.49 -4.11 -0.17
CA ARG A 79 -16.59 -2.72 0.28
C ARG A 79 -15.25 -2.20 0.77
N LEU A 80 -15.01 -0.96 0.41
CA LEU A 80 -13.87 -0.23 0.94
C LEU A 80 -14.10 0.09 2.42
N VAL A 81 -13.13 -0.28 3.25
CA VAL A 81 -13.09 0.02 4.68
C VAL A 81 -11.77 0.72 5.04
N PRO A 82 -11.74 1.57 6.06
CA PRO A 82 -10.50 2.23 6.48
C PRO A 82 -9.48 1.22 7.05
N GLU A 83 -9.99 0.21 7.72
CA GLU A 83 -9.21 -0.87 8.32
C GLU A 83 -10.09 -2.11 8.52
N PHE A 84 -9.48 -3.28 8.53
CA PHE A 84 -10.16 -4.56 8.73
C PHE A 84 -10.30 -4.91 10.22
N THR A 85 -10.95 -4.07 10.99
CA THR A 85 -11.15 -4.29 12.43
C THR A 85 -12.58 -4.67 12.79
N ALA A 86 -13.52 -4.36 11.92
CA ALA A 86 -14.95 -4.46 12.21
C ALA A 86 -15.63 -5.68 11.56
N GLY A 87 -14.90 -6.77 11.33
CA GLY A 87 -15.47 -8.03 10.91
C GLY A 87 -16.13 -7.96 9.51
N TRP A 88 -17.46 -7.99 9.46
CA TRP A 88 -18.23 -8.06 8.21
C TRP A 88 -18.39 -6.73 7.46
N ASP A 89 -17.90 -5.61 7.97
CA ASP A 89 -18.12 -4.29 7.35
C ASP A 89 -17.57 -4.19 5.91
N CYS A 90 -16.53 -4.95 5.60
CA CYS A 90 -15.99 -5.04 4.23
C CYS A 90 -16.81 -5.95 3.30
N ASP A 91 -17.90 -6.56 3.76
CA ASP A 91 -18.77 -7.49 3.00
C ASP A 91 -17.95 -8.57 2.26
N PRO A 92 -17.18 -9.42 2.96
CA PRO A 92 -16.34 -10.42 2.34
C PRO A 92 -17.16 -11.60 1.81
N VAL A 93 -16.67 -12.28 0.79
CA VAL A 93 -17.26 -13.54 0.31
C VAL A 93 -17.11 -14.65 1.35
N ALA A 94 -15.98 -14.68 2.06
CA ALA A 94 -15.70 -15.61 3.14
C ALA A 94 -14.71 -14.99 4.13
N ILE A 95 -14.66 -15.57 5.33
CA ILE A 95 -13.63 -15.27 6.32
C ILE A 95 -12.83 -16.54 6.54
N ALA A 96 -11.52 -16.45 6.35
CA ALA A 96 -10.54 -17.48 6.64
C ALA A 96 -10.06 -17.37 8.09
N ASP A 97 -9.61 -18.44 8.69
CA ASP A 97 -8.87 -18.40 9.95
C ASP A 97 -7.36 -18.23 9.72
N MET A 98 -6.59 -18.10 10.81
CA MET A 98 -5.14 -17.92 10.70
C MET A 98 -4.42 -19.15 10.13
N SER A 99 -4.95 -20.35 10.30
CA SER A 99 -4.39 -21.58 9.72
C SER A 99 -4.62 -21.62 8.22
N ASP A 100 -5.78 -21.15 7.76
CA ASP A 100 -6.07 -21.01 6.33
C ASP A 100 -5.09 -20.04 5.66
N VAL A 101 -4.80 -18.90 6.33
CA VAL A 101 -3.83 -17.91 5.82
C VAL A 101 -2.46 -18.54 5.59
N PHE A 102 -1.97 -19.35 6.53
CA PHE A 102 -0.69 -20.04 6.36
C PHE A 102 -0.74 -21.09 5.24
N SER A 103 -1.83 -21.81 5.13
CA SER A 103 -2.03 -22.79 4.03
C SER A 103 -2.10 -22.09 2.66
N ILE A 104 -2.79 -20.96 2.57
CA ILE A 104 -2.84 -20.15 1.33
C ILE A 104 -1.44 -19.65 0.96
N THR A 105 -0.62 -19.28 1.95
CA THR A 105 0.77 -18.82 1.68
C THR A 105 1.65 -19.94 1.14
N GLU A 106 1.39 -21.19 1.50
CA GLU A 106 2.09 -22.36 0.94
C GLU A 106 1.66 -22.66 -0.50
N LEU A 107 0.42 -22.34 -0.86
CA LEU A 107 -0.10 -22.50 -2.23
C LEU A 107 0.41 -21.39 -3.17
N GLY A 108 0.91 -20.29 -2.64
CA GLY A 108 1.45 -19.16 -3.36
C GLY A 108 0.55 -17.93 -3.32
N ILE A 109 1.16 -16.79 -3.06
CA ILE A 109 0.55 -15.44 -3.18
C ILE A 109 1.33 -14.71 -4.27
N ASP A 110 0.62 -14.10 -5.21
CA ASP A 110 1.28 -13.37 -6.30
C ASP A 110 1.78 -12.02 -5.82
N VAL A 111 0.95 -11.28 -5.08
CA VAL A 111 1.27 -9.93 -4.63
C VAL A 111 1.02 -9.77 -3.14
N MET A 112 2.04 -9.28 -2.42
CA MET A 112 1.89 -8.83 -1.04
C MET A 112 2.15 -7.35 -0.92
N PHE A 113 1.22 -6.61 -0.29
CA PHE A 113 1.38 -5.19 0.01
C PHE A 113 2.06 -4.96 1.34
N TYR A 114 3.05 -4.09 1.36
CA TYR A 114 3.68 -3.61 2.59
C TYR A 114 3.73 -2.10 2.66
N GLY A 115 3.29 -1.54 3.79
CA GLY A 115 3.72 -0.24 4.28
C GLY A 115 4.78 -0.41 5.36
N GLY A 116 5.43 0.67 5.78
CA GLY A 116 6.46 0.60 6.81
C GLY A 116 6.65 1.91 7.56
N MET A 117 7.26 1.81 8.74
CA MET A 117 7.78 2.97 9.48
C MET A 117 8.98 3.58 8.74
N GLN A 118 9.80 2.72 8.13
CA GLN A 118 10.88 3.08 7.23
C GLN A 118 10.88 2.13 6.03
N ILE A 119 11.21 2.68 4.87
CA ILE A 119 11.46 1.96 3.62
C ILE A 119 12.79 2.50 3.09
N ASP A 120 13.74 1.61 2.76
CA ASP A 120 15.03 2.03 2.27
C ASP A 120 15.16 2.01 0.75
N LEU A 121 16.30 2.51 0.26
CA LEU A 121 16.69 2.56 -1.15
C LEU A 121 16.53 1.23 -1.89
N TYR A 122 16.69 0.10 -1.20
CA TYR A 122 16.56 -1.25 -1.78
C TYR A 122 15.19 -1.88 -1.55
N GLY A 123 14.25 -1.12 -0.95
CA GLY A 123 12.91 -1.60 -0.65
C GLY A 123 12.83 -2.53 0.55
N SER A 124 13.82 -2.50 1.46
CA SER A 124 13.66 -3.15 2.75
C SER A 124 12.68 -2.36 3.60
N VAL A 125 11.83 -3.06 4.35
CA VAL A 125 10.76 -2.46 5.15
C VAL A 125 11.03 -2.68 6.63
N ASN A 126 10.90 -1.63 7.43
CA ASN A 126 10.96 -1.69 8.89
C ASN A 126 9.60 -1.44 9.51
N LEU A 127 9.13 -2.40 10.29
CA LEU A 127 7.90 -2.34 11.10
C LEU A 127 8.14 -2.59 12.58
N HIS A 128 9.40 -2.81 13.00
CA HIS A 128 9.69 -3.23 14.37
C HIS A 128 10.09 -2.06 15.28
N TYR A 129 11.10 -1.30 14.92
CA TYR A 129 11.54 -0.17 15.73
C TYR A 129 12.38 0.83 14.95
N ILE A 130 12.35 2.08 15.38
CA ILE A 130 13.23 3.16 14.90
C ILE A 130 14.08 3.64 16.09
N ARG A 131 15.38 3.78 15.85
CA ARG A 131 16.31 4.39 16.82
C ARG A 131 16.24 5.90 16.72
N THR A 132 16.03 6.57 17.84
CA THR A 132 16.01 8.04 17.93
C THR A 132 16.95 8.51 19.02
N ALA A 133 17.30 9.79 19.03
CA ALA A 133 18.10 10.38 20.11
C ALA A 133 17.42 10.26 21.50
N ALA A 134 16.09 10.18 21.55
CA ALA A 134 15.32 10.01 22.77
C ALA A 134 15.10 8.55 23.18
N GLY A 135 15.62 7.58 22.40
CA GLY A 135 15.46 6.15 22.64
C GLY A 135 14.88 5.39 21.45
N THR A 136 14.21 4.26 21.71
CA THR A 136 13.66 3.40 20.68
C THR A 136 12.16 3.59 20.55
N LEU A 137 11.71 4.02 19.36
CA LEU A 137 10.29 4.02 18.99
C LEU A 137 9.90 2.63 18.49
N ARG A 138 8.99 1.96 19.19
CA ARG A 138 8.47 0.64 18.80
C ARG A 138 7.37 0.77 17.74
N GLY A 139 7.42 -0.09 16.74
CA GLY A 139 6.41 -0.25 15.71
C GLY A 139 5.41 -1.38 16.04
N PRO A 140 4.43 -1.59 15.15
CA PRO A 140 3.41 -2.62 15.31
C PRO A 140 3.98 -4.06 15.23
N GLY A 141 5.20 -4.20 14.71
CA GLY A 141 5.74 -5.50 14.32
C GLY A 141 5.15 -6.01 13.01
N LEU A 142 5.52 -7.22 12.66
CA LEU A 142 5.05 -7.88 11.45
C LEU A 142 4.67 -9.33 11.80
N ALA A 143 3.38 -9.65 11.67
CA ALA A 143 2.89 -10.99 11.99
C ALA A 143 3.40 -12.05 11.00
N ASN A 144 3.61 -11.67 9.74
CA ASN A 144 4.02 -12.61 8.70
C ASN A 144 5.12 -12.00 7.79
N SER A 145 6.35 -11.96 8.28
CA SER A 145 7.52 -11.55 7.47
C SER A 145 7.83 -12.56 6.34
N ALA A 146 7.43 -13.82 6.50
CA ALA A 146 7.65 -14.85 5.51
C ALA A 146 6.98 -14.48 4.17
N LEU A 147 5.77 -13.92 4.19
CA LEU A 147 5.05 -13.47 2.99
C LEU A 147 5.84 -12.46 2.14
N GLY A 148 6.62 -11.59 2.76
CA GLY A 148 7.49 -10.67 2.03
C GLY A 148 8.64 -11.34 1.29
N HIS A 149 8.90 -12.61 1.61
CA HIS A 149 9.98 -13.41 1.03
C HIS A 149 9.46 -14.57 0.18
N THR A 150 8.18 -14.91 0.27
CA THR A 150 7.55 -16.04 -0.46
C THR A 150 6.51 -15.61 -1.49
N ALA A 151 5.85 -14.47 -1.32
CA ALA A 151 5.00 -13.91 -2.38
C ALA A 151 5.80 -13.70 -3.66
N ALA A 152 5.22 -13.93 -4.83
CA ALA A 152 5.94 -13.80 -6.10
C ALA A 152 6.60 -12.42 -6.25
N ARG A 153 5.89 -11.36 -5.85
CA ARG A 153 6.43 -9.99 -5.71
C ARG A 153 5.78 -9.23 -4.57
N THR A 154 6.41 -8.16 -4.13
CA THR A 154 5.80 -7.22 -3.19
C THR A 154 5.59 -5.87 -3.83
N ILE A 155 4.53 -5.17 -3.44
CA ILE A 155 4.29 -3.76 -3.77
C ILE A 155 4.36 -2.98 -2.47
N LEU A 156 5.26 -2.01 -2.43
CA LEU A 156 5.44 -1.13 -1.28
C LEU A 156 4.63 0.15 -1.46
N TYR A 157 4.08 0.66 -0.37
CA TYR A 157 3.39 1.95 -0.37
C TYR A 157 3.58 2.68 0.95
N THR A 158 3.50 3.99 0.92
CA THR A 158 3.46 4.82 2.10
C THR A 158 2.64 6.08 1.80
N GLU A 159 1.80 6.50 2.75
CA GLU A 159 1.06 7.76 2.67
C GLU A 159 1.91 8.98 3.10
N ARG A 160 3.21 8.79 3.25
CA ARG A 160 4.19 9.83 3.60
C ARG A 160 5.34 9.83 2.61
N HIS A 161 5.84 11.02 2.31
CA HIS A 161 7.08 11.20 1.55
C HIS A 161 8.00 12.12 2.34
N ASP A 162 8.69 11.57 3.31
CA ASP A 162 9.62 12.30 4.16
C ASP A 162 10.83 11.43 4.57
N ARG A 163 11.91 12.07 5.03
CA ARG A 163 13.17 11.40 5.44
C ARG A 163 13.04 10.52 6.68
N ARG A 164 11.94 10.54 7.39
CA ARG A 164 11.70 9.61 8.50
C ARG A 164 11.20 8.27 8.00
N ASN A 165 10.45 8.31 6.90
CA ASN A 165 9.87 7.13 6.28
C ASN A 165 10.75 6.58 5.14
N LEU A 166 11.25 7.46 4.26
CA LEU A 166 12.14 7.10 3.16
C LEU A 166 13.59 7.32 3.61
N VAL A 167 14.31 6.25 3.89
CA VAL A 167 15.65 6.27 4.48
C VAL A 167 16.67 5.61 3.56
N ASP A 168 17.95 5.96 3.68
CA ASP A 168 19.01 5.28 2.95
C ASP A 168 19.11 3.80 3.36
N HIS A 169 19.03 3.52 4.66
CA HIS A 169 19.01 2.18 5.23
C HIS A 169 18.02 2.11 6.40
N VAL A 170 17.25 1.04 6.47
CA VAL A 170 16.33 0.80 7.61
C VAL A 170 17.12 0.45 8.89
N ASP A 171 16.62 0.89 10.05
CA ASP A 171 17.21 0.52 11.36
C ASP A 171 17.08 -0.98 11.64
N TYR A 172 16.03 -1.60 11.12
CA TYR A 172 15.76 -3.03 11.21
C TYR A 172 14.99 -3.50 9.96
N ALA A 173 15.48 -4.54 9.30
CA ALA A 173 14.79 -5.11 8.16
C ALA A 173 13.75 -6.15 8.63
N SER A 174 12.49 -5.77 8.70
CA SER A 174 11.37 -6.70 8.93
C SER A 174 11.13 -7.56 7.70
N VAL A 175 11.21 -6.95 6.51
CA VAL A 175 11.23 -7.61 5.20
C VAL A 175 12.41 -7.06 4.43
N ILE A 176 13.18 -7.96 3.84
CA ILE A 176 14.34 -7.61 3.03
C ILE A 176 13.89 -7.26 1.61
N GLY A 177 14.36 -6.13 1.10
CA GLY A 177 14.17 -5.68 -0.28
C GLY A 177 15.08 -6.40 -1.27
N HIS A 178 15.59 -5.69 -2.28
CA HIS A 178 16.48 -6.25 -3.31
C HIS A 178 17.88 -6.57 -2.81
N GLY A 179 18.29 -5.99 -1.67
CA GLY A 179 19.58 -6.26 -1.04
C GLY A 179 19.56 -5.94 0.45
N HIS A 180 20.51 -6.51 1.18
CA HIS A 180 20.69 -6.22 2.59
C HIS A 180 22.18 -6.39 2.97
N ARG A 181 22.77 -5.35 3.57
CA ARG A 181 24.18 -5.34 4.02
C ARG A 181 25.14 -5.78 2.92
N GLY A 182 24.97 -5.26 1.71
CA GLY A 182 25.82 -5.54 0.55
C GLY A 182 25.62 -6.92 -0.10
N ARG A 183 24.61 -7.68 0.34
CA ARG A 183 24.23 -8.98 -0.26
C ARG A 183 22.94 -8.85 -1.06
N SER A 184 22.92 -9.43 -2.24
CA SER A 184 21.70 -9.55 -3.08
C SER A 184 20.71 -10.56 -2.50
N ARG A 185 19.47 -10.55 -3.02
CA ARG A 185 18.46 -11.55 -2.66
C ARG A 185 18.91 -12.98 -2.91
N ALA A 186 19.55 -13.23 -4.05
CA ALA A 186 20.07 -14.57 -4.40
C ALA A 186 21.11 -15.05 -3.40
N GLU A 187 22.06 -14.19 -2.98
CA GLU A 187 23.06 -14.51 -1.97
C GLU A 187 22.47 -14.70 -0.56
N LEU A 188 21.29 -14.14 -0.31
CA LEU A 188 20.53 -14.34 0.93
C LEU A 188 19.62 -15.57 0.88
N GLY A 189 19.55 -16.27 -0.27
CA GLY A 189 18.69 -17.44 -0.46
C GLY A 189 17.20 -17.09 -0.51
N LEU A 190 16.84 -15.84 -0.86
CA LEU A 190 15.46 -15.41 -0.97
C LEU A 190 14.89 -15.73 -2.36
N PRO A 191 13.79 -16.52 -2.46
CA PRO A 191 13.37 -17.13 -3.72
C PRO A 191 12.61 -16.19 -4.66
N ASN A 192 11.93 -15.17 -4.12
CA ASN A 192 11.05 -14.29 -4.89
C ASN A 192 11.79 -13.08 -5.50
N ALA A 193 11.11 -12.38 -6.43
CA ALA A 193 11.66 -11.21 -7.10
C ALA A 193 11.87 -9.99 -6.17
N GLY A 194 11.19 -9.95 -5.03
CA GLY A 194 11.21 -8.79 -4.12
C GLY A 194 10.24 -7.69 -4.51
N PRO A 195 10.47 -6.44 -4.06
CA PRO A 195 9.57 -5.32 -4.29
C PRO A 195 9.63 -4.84 -5.75
N SER A 196 8.50 -4.89 -6.46
CA SER A 196 8.38 -4.44 -7.85
C SER A 196 8.15 -2.94 -7.99
N ALA A 197 7.60 -2.30 -6.97
CA ALA A 197 7.28 -0.88 -6.96
C ALA A 197 7.21 -0.33 -5.53
N LEU A 198 7.44 0.98 -5.39
CA LEU A 198 7.16 1.75 -4.17
C LEU A 198 6.32 2.98 -4.55
N PHE A 199 5.13 3.06 -3.99
CA PHE A 199 4.21 4.19 -4.16
C PHE A 199 4.28 5.13 -2.96
N THR A 200 4.45 6.40 -3.24
CA THR A 200 4.43 7.48 -2.25
C THR A 200 3.47 8.59 -2.72
N PRO A 201 3.13 9.58 -1.88
CA PRO A 201 2.36 10.76 -2.29
C PRO A 201 2.91 11.51 -3.49
N ASP A 202 4.23 11.48 -3.67
CA ASP A 202 4.91 12.29 -4.68
C ASP A 202 5.39 11.47 -5.88
N LEU A 203 5.86 10.23 -5.64
CA LEU A 203 6.54 9.43 -6.66
C LEU A 203 6.10 7.97 -6.66
N LEU A 204 6.08 7.39 -7.83
CA LEU A 204 6.24 5.96 -8.07
C LEU A 204 7.71 5.69 -8.32
N PHE A 205 8.28 4.75 -7.57
CA PHE A 205 9.63 4.25 -7.76
C PHE A 205 9.61 2.84 -8.31
N ARG A 206 10.61 2.53 -9.15
CA ARG A 206 10.90 1.18 -9.63
C ARG A 206 12.34 0.78 -9.29
N PRO A 207 12.60 -0.51 -9.06
CA PRO A 207 13.97 -0.97 -8.90
C PRO A 207 14.72 -0.91 -10.24
N ASP A 208 15.94 -0.38 -10.22
CA ASP A 208 16.87 -0.46 -11.34
C ASP A 208 17.53 -1.86 -11.40
N HIS A 209 18.49 -2.05 -12.33
CA HIS A 209 19.22 -3.31 -12.50
C HIS A 209 20.08 -3.70 -11.27
N ARG A 210 20.30 -2.79 -10.33
CA ARG A 210 20.99 -3.03 -9.05
C ARG A 210 20.02 -3.24 -7.88
N GLY A 211 18.72 -3.17 -8.16
CA GLY A 211 17.68 -3.24 -7.14
C GLY A 211 17.48 -1.94 -6.33
N MET A 212 18.04 -0.83 -6.79
CA MET A 212 17.84 0.47 -6.15
C MET A 212 16.59 1.14 -6.69
N PHE A 213 15.76 1.69 -5.82
CA PHE A 213 14.57 2.43 -6.23
C PHE A 213 14.92 3.77 -6.88
N VAL A 214 14.57 3.90 -8.15
CA VAL A 214 14.68 5.13 -8.94
C VAL A 214 13.28 5.66 -9.28
N PRO A 215 13.07 6.98 -9.36
CA PRO A 215 11.79 7.56 -9.76
C PRO A 215 11.40 7.12 -11.17
N ASP A 216 10.16 6.63 -11.33
CA ASP A 216 9.57 6.23 -12.60
C ASP A 216 8.47 7.19 -13.05
N ARG A 217 7.58 7.61 -12.14
CA ARG A 217 6.49 8.56 -12.42
C ARG A 217 6.31 9.54 -11.26
N ALA A 218 5.93 10.77 -11.59
CA ALA A 218 5.44 11.73 -10.62
C ALA A 218 3.94 11.51 -10.39
N MET A 219 3.53 11.40 -9.13
CA MET A 219 2.14 11.15 -8.74
C MET A 219 1.28 12.42 -8.78
N ARG A 220 1.92 13.59 -8.82
CA ARG A 220 1.30 14.92 -8.85
C ARG A 220 2.33 15.95 -9.38
N PRO A 221 1.94 17.20 -9.69
CA PRO A 221 2.90 18.27 -9.94
C PRO A 221 3.84 18.46 -8.76
N LEU A 222 5.14 18.54 -9.00
CA LEU A 222 6.20 18.53 -7.99
C LEU A 222 7.10 19.76 -8.07
N GLN A 223 7.57 20.20 -6.89
CA GLN A 223 8.80 20.98 -6.77
C GLN A 223 9.94 19.99 -6.53
N TRP A 224 10.75 19.77 -7.56
CA TRP A 224 11.70 18.63 -7.56
C TRP A 224 12.74 18.70 -6.44
N ASP A 225 13.28 19.89 -6.16
CA ASP A 225 14.26 20.08 -5.10
C ASP A 225 13.67 19.76 -3.72
N ASP A 226 12.39 20.10 -3.49
CA ASP A 226 11.70 19.77 -2.24
C ASP A 226 11.49 18.26 -2.08
N VAL A 227 11.17 17.55 -3.16
CA VAL A 227 11.03 16.10 -3.15
C VAL A 227 12.36 15.43 -2.90
N ALA A 228 13.43 15.88 -3.58
CA ALA A 228 14.79 15.38 -3.38
C ALA A 228 15.26 15.62 -1.92
N ALA A 229 14.97 16.79 -1.35
CA ALA A 229 15.31 17.09 0.04
C ALA A 229 14.57 16.20 1.05
N ARG A 230 13.38 15.70 0.72
CA ARG A 230 12.56 14.81 1.57
C ARG A 230 12.80 13.32 1.32
N THR A 231 13.55 12.95 0.30
CA THR A 231 13.95 11.55 0.03
C THR A 231 15.25 11.23 0.75
N GLY A 232 15.34 10.04 1.35
CA GLY A 232 16.51 9.61 2.13
C GLY A 232 17.72 9.21 1.31
N TRP A 233 17.59 9.12 -0.02
CA TRP A 233 18.67 8.79 -0.97
C TRP A 233 18.70 9.79 -2.13
N PRO A 234 19.81 9.88 -2.87
CA PRO A 234 19.93 10.78 -4.01
C PRO A 234 18.94 10.44 -5.12
N LEU A 235 18.29 11.46 -5.66
CA LEU A 235 17.45 11.35 -6.83
C LEU A 235 18.18 11.87 -8.09
N PRO A 236 17.78 11.46 -9.32
CA PRO A 236 18.32 12.00 -10.55
C PRO A 236 18.06 13.52 -10.67
N ALA A 237 18.80 14.20 -11.54
CA ALA A 237 18.72 15.65 -11.66
C ALA A 237 17.38 16.17 -12.20
N MET A 238 16.62 15.32 -12.89
CA MET A 238 15.35 15.71 -13.51
C MET A 238 14.20 14.87 -12.95
N PRO A 239 13.01 15.49 -12.79
CA PRO A 239 11.81 14.76 -12.40
C PRO A 239 11.35 13.79 -13.49
N PRO A 240 10.67 12.69 -13.13
CA PRO A 240 10.02 11.83 -14.09
C PRO A 240 8.74 12.49 -14.64
N GLU A 241 8.19 11.91 -15.70
CA GLU A 241 6.88 12.30 -16.23
C GLU A 241 5.76 12.07 -15.20
N ALA A 242 4.71 12.91 -15.31
CA ALA A 242 3.54 12.75 -14.47
C ALA A 242 2.74 11.49 -14.84
N LEU A 243 2.19 10.84 -13.81
CA LEU A 243 1.21 9.78 -13.99
C LEU A 243 -0.17 10.43 -14.08
N GLU A 244 -0.82 10.29 -15.22
CA GLU A 244 -2.17 10.80 -15.43
C GLU A 244 -3.21 9.71 -15.17
N ALA A 245 -4.25 10.06 -14.41
CA ALA A 245 -5.41 9.21 -14.20
C ALA A 245 -6.41 9.40 -15.35
N GLU A 246 -7.01 8.31 -15.81
CA GLU A 246 -8.06 8.35 -16.80
C GLU A 246 -9.41 8.74 -16.17
N ALA A 247 -10.25 9.45 -16.93
CA ALA A 247 -11.52 9.95 -16.40
C ALA A 247 -12.45 8.84 -15.91
N ASP A 248 -12.43 7.68 -16.55
CA ASP A 248 -13.26 6.52 -16.18
C ASP A 248 -12.71 5.76 -14.97
N GLU A 249 -11.39 5.78 -14.72
CA GLU A 249 -10.80 5.28 -13.47
C GLU A 249 -11.29 6.10 -12.27
N VAL A 250 -11.23 7.42 -12.43
CA VAL A 250 -11.70 8.37 -11.39
C VAL A 250 -13.19 8.20 -11.14
N GLN A 251 -13.99 8.08 -12.22
CA GLN A 251 -15.42 7.88 -12.10
C GLN A 251 -15.74 6.55 -11.41
N THR A 252 -15.09 5.46 -11.81
CA THR A 252 -15.29 4.14 -11.21
C THR A 252 -14.91 4.16 -9.73
N LEU A 253 -13.74 4.74 -9.39
CA LEU A 253 -13.28 4.85 -8.01
C LEU A 253 -14.30 5.60 -7.14
N ARG A 254 -14.70 6.82 -7.55
CA ARG A 254 -15.58 7.69 -6.75
C ARG A 254 -17.03 7.20 -6.68
N ARG A 255 -17.55 6.60 -7.75
CA ARG A 255 -18.95 6.20 -7.82
C ARG A 255 -19.21 4.83 -7.23
N PHE A 256 -18.32 3.87 -7.42
CA PHE A 256 -18.56 2.46 -7.09
C PHE A 256 -17.67 1.93 -5.97
N ILE A 257 -16.43 2.40 -5.86
CA ILE A 257 -15.48 1.89 -4.86
C ILE A 257 -15.52 2.73 -3.59
N ASP A 258 -15.46 4.05 -3.73
CA ASP A 258 -15.44 5.00 -2.60
C ASP A 258 -16.56 6.05 -2.66
N PRO A 259 -17.84 5.65 -2.73
CA PRO A 259 -18.95 6.60 -2.74
C PRO A 259 -19.05 7.43 -1.45
N GLY A 260 -18.43 6.97 -0.37
CA GLY A 260 -18.37 7.65 0.93
C GLY A 260 -17.25 8.66 1.07
N GLY A 261 -16.30 8.72 0.12
CA GLY A 261 -15.16 9.64 0.18
C GLY A 261 -14.15 9.30 1.28
N LEU A 262 -13.92 8.03 1.56
CA LEU A 262 -12.96 7.57 2.56
C LEU A 262 -11.51 7.88 2.16
N LEU A 263 -11.24 7.95 0.86
CA LEU A 263 -9.95 8.35 0.30
C LEU A 263 -9.80 9.88 0.18
N ALA A 264 -10.84 10.65 0.49
CA ALA A 264 -10.71 12.11 0.54
C ALA A 264 -9.68 12.52 1.60
N ASP A 265 -8.93 13.58 1.32
CA ASP A 265 -7.98 14.11 2.27
C ASP A 265 -8.70 14.47 3.57
N ARG A 266 -8.30 13.86 4.67
CA ARG A 266 -8.80 14.27 5.98
C ARG A 266 -8.35 15.72 6.18
N ARG A 267 -9.30 16.65 6.26
CA ARG A 267 -8.99 18.02 6.69
C ARG A 267 -8.38 17.91 8.08
N THR A 268 -7.11 18.26 8.18
CA THR A 268 -6.36 18.42 9.43
C THR A 268 -6.95 19.54 10.26
#